data_e4b5c08c7a236a751930e28be35d01ff
#
_entry.id   e4b5c08c7a236a751930e28be35d01ff
#
_cell.length_a   1.000
_cell.length_b   1.000
_cell.length_c   1.000
_cell.angle_alpha   90.00
_cell.angle_beta   90.00
_cell.angle_gamma   90.00
#
_symmetry.space_group_name_H-M   'P 1'
#
loop_
_entity.id
_entity.type
_entity.pdbx_description
1 polymer ?
#
loop_
_entity_poly.entity_id
_entity_poly.type
_entity_poly.pdbx_seq_one_letter_code
_entity_poly.pdbx_strand_id
1 'polypeptide(L)'
;MATSLPRHGLPTMGTKQSFRTLLEKTDVFAIVAELVTSRGLITERNGRKVLEVGRALSTDPRLHAVSITDNPGGHAMLSADTMGVDLISRGQEVIIHLSCKDWNRNALESRCWKLASEGFQNVLTLSGDYPVTGFQGQAAPVFDIDSVGLLELLSQTNGADFFLGAVVSNFKRLEREVMPQYFKLAKKLRSGARFIINQIGYDSRKQDELLKYMELHGMRVPVLANVYVLGLPAARFFHAGRIPGVTVTDELLAVVEKQTTSPDRGRAFFLELAAKQCAIAKGLGFRGIYLGGHLRLDDYDRILRTVDSFGDEDWIGFAREIRFSQPGEFYYFEQDSDTGLSSMEISSDYLRTNANPPATDLQYKASRLVHKQFFEEKSRGFRVGQALYQIVERSPRLSHALHRAEHTLKALALDCRDCGDCSLPEIAYLCPESQCAKNQRNGPCGGTRQGFCEVGDKECIWCRAYDRLKSYGEAEHMLEGPVVFRDGALRGTSAWANTFLGRDHRSRKSSSS
;
A
#
# COMPACT_ATOMS: atom_id res chain seq x y z
N MET A 1 -35.29 -9.70 -10.16
CA MET A 1 -35.77 -8.31 -10.22
C MET A 1 -35.42 -7.63 -8.92
N ALA A 2 -34.32 -6.89 -8.89
CA ALA A 2 -33.92 -6.12 -7.72
C ALA A 2 -34.57 -4.75 -7.79
N THR A 3 -35.54 -4.49 -6.93
CA THR A 3 -36.18 -3.20 -6.76
C THR A 3 -35.20 -2.25 -6.08
N SER A 4 -34.80 -1.21 -6.81
CA SER A 4 -34.03 -0.08 -6.27
C SER A 4 -34.82 0.60 -5.17
N LEU A 5 -34.24 0.65 -3.96
CA LEU A 5 -34.76 1.48 -2.87
C LEU A 5 -34.77 2.95 -3.28
N PRO A 6 -35.84 3.72 -2.97
CA PRO A 6 -35.91 5.13 -3.32
C PRO A 6 -34.86 5.94 -2.54
N ARG A 7 -34.06 6.73 -3.27
CA ARG A 7 -33.20 7.74 -2.67
C ARG A 7 -34.07 8.79 -1.97
N HIS A 8 -33.96 8.91 -0.66
CA HIS A 8 -34.56 10.02 0.06
C HIS A 8 -33.98 11.34 -0.45
N GLY A 9 -34.81 12.13 -1.11
CA GLY A 9 -34.45 13.42 -1.70
C GLY A 9 -34.03 14.43 -0.62
N LEU A 10 -32.73 14.62 -0.48
CA LEU A 10 -32.17 15.84 0.10
C LEU A 10 -32.06 16.88 -1.01
N PRO A 11 -32.21 18.18 -0.72
CA PRO A 11 -32.15 19.23 -1.72
C PRO A 11 -30.78 19.22 -2.40
N THR A 12 -30.77 19.07 -3.73
CA THR A 12 -29.60 19.09 -4.59
C THR A 12 -29.00 20.50 -4.62
N MET A 13 -28.04 20.77 -3.74
CA MET A 13 -26.96 21.69 -4.08
C MET A 13 -26.21 21.07 -5.27
N GLY A 14 -25.84 21.88 -6.29
CA GLY A 14 -25.29 21.41 -7.54
C GLY A 14 -24.27 20.28 -7.29
N THR A 15 -24.57 19.09 -7.79
CA THR A 15 -23.77 17.87 -7.56
C THR A 15 -22.40 18.07 -8.20
N LYS A 16 -21.35 18.11 -7.38
CA LYS A 16 -19.98 17.99 -7.89
C LYS A 16 -19.89 16.74 -8.77
N GLN A 17 -19.12 16.80 -9.85
CA GLN A 17 -18.83 15.64 -10.68
C GLN A 17 -18.22 14.53 -9.81
N SER A 18 -18.63 13.26 -10.01
CA SER A 18 -18.08 12.16 -9.20
C SER A 18 -16.57 12.04 -9.39
N PHE A 19 -15.86 11.73 -8.33
CA PHE A 19 -14.39 11.58 -8.35
C PHE A 19 -13.93 10.53 -9.36
N ARG A 20 -14.67 9.40 -9.48
CA ARG A 20 -14.45 8.40 -10.53
C ARG A 20 -14.51 9.03 -11.92
N THR A 21 -15.57 9.76 -12.25
CA THR A 21 -15.74 10.39 -13.57
C THR A 21 -14.64 11.41 -13.83
N LEU A 22 -14.27 12.18 -12.83
CA LEU A 22 -13.20 13.17 -12.93
C LEU A 22 -11.85 12.51 -13.30
N LEU A 23 -11.48 11.43 -12.62
CA LEU A 23 -10.22 10.74 -12.89
C LEU A 23 -10.21 9.93 -14.19
N GLU A 24 -11.35 9.29 -14.55
CA GLU A 24 -11.40 8.37 -15.69
C GLU A 24 -11.79 9.06 -17.02
N LYS A 25 -12.53 10.17 -17.00
CA LYS A 25 -13.18 10.74 -18.18
C LYS A 25 -12.85 12.19 -18.50
N THR A 26 -12.06 12.87 -17.67
CA THR A 26 -11.70 14.29 -17.90
C THR A 26 -10.19 14.48 -17.80
N ASP A 27 -9.69 15.61 -18.32
CA ASP A 27 -8.28 16.00 -18.17
C ASP A 27 -8.06 16.97 -17.00
N VAL A 28 -9.07 17.17 -16.16
CA VAL A 28 -8.98 18.02 -14.98
C VAL A 28 -7.96 17.46 -14.01
N PHE A 29 -7.01 18.29 -13.58
CA PHE A 29 -6.04 17.93 -12.56
C PHE A 29 -6.72 17.87 -11.19
N ALA A 30 -6.83 16.67 -10.62
CA ALA A 30 -7.57 16.43 -9.39
C ALA A 30 -6.84 16.97 -8.16
N ILE A 31 -7.55 17.65 -7.26
CA ILE A 31 -7.01 18.10 -5.98
C ILE A 31 -7.80 17.43 -4.86
N VAL A 32 -7.10 16.61 -4.08
CA VAL A 32 -7.65 15.87 -2.93
C VAL A 32 -7.04 16.42 -1.66
N ALA A 33 -7.87 16.79 -0.68
CA ALA A 33 -7.41 17.23 0.63
C ALA A 33 -7.44 16.07 1.64
N GLU A 34 -6.35 15.89 2.39
CA GLU A 34 -6.31 14.93 3.50
C GLU A 34 -7.02 15.50 4.74
N LEU A 35 -7.83 14.68 5.37
CA LEU A 35 -8.45 14.95 6.65
C LEU A 35 -8.10 13.85 7.65
N VAL A 36 -7.28 14.19 8.64
CA VAL A 36 -6.91 13.27 9.72
C VAL A 36 -7.98 13.38 10.82
N THR A 37 -8.58 12.25 11.21
CA THR A 37 -9.58 12.21 12.27
C THR A 37 -8.96 12.51 13.64
N SER A 38 -9.81 12.75 14.66
CA SER A 38 -9.35 13.00 16.03
C SER A 38 -9.51 11.78 16.92
N ARG A 39 -8.84 11.78 18.05
CA ARG A 39 -9.17 10.87 19.16
C ARG A 39 -10.40 11.40 19.91
N GLY A 40 -11.24 10.49 20.41
CA GLY A 40 -12.45 10.82 21.18
C GLY A 40 -13.70 10.99 20.31
N LEU A 41 -14.76 11.54 20.88
CA LEU A 41 -16.06 11.66 20.24
C LEU A 41 -16.09 12.84 19.23
N ILE A 42 -16.92 12.70 18.20
CA ILE A 42 -17.14 13.79 17.21
C ILE A 42 -17.70 15.06 17.87
N THR A 43 -18.42 14.90 18.98
CA THR A 43 -19.02 15.99 19.77
C THR A 43 -18.02 16.71 20.69
N GLU A 44 -16.84 16.18 20.88
CA GLU A 44 -15.77 16.83 21.65
C GLU A 44 -15.11 17.96 20.87
N ARG A 45 -14.35 18.82 21.57
CA ARG A 45 -13.70 19.99 20.98
C ARG A 45 -12.86 19.64 19.74
N ASN A 46 -12.03 18.60 19.82
CA ASN A 46 -11.16 18.22 18.71
C ASN A 46 -11.96 17.60 17.54
N GLY A 47 -12.92 16.72 17.84
CA GLY A 47 -13.81 16.15 16.82
C GLY A 47 -14.59 17.22 16.06
N ARG A 48 -15.21 18.16 16.77
CA ARG A 48 -15.89 19.30 16.15
C ARG A 48 -14.97 20.14 15.28
N LYS A 49 -13.77 20.47 15.77
CA LYS A 49 -12.80 21.26 14.99
C LYS A 49 -12.40 20.56 13.68
N VAL A 50 -12.14 19.25 13.70
CA VAL A 50 -11.80 18.50 12.48
C VAL A 50 -13.00 18.46 11.52
N LEU A 51 -14.22 18.26 12.04
CA LEU A 51 -15.43 18.28 11.23
C LEU A 51 -15.67 19.66 10.59
N GLU A 52 -15.44 20.75 11.33
CA GLU A 52 -15.52 22.13 10.81
C GLU A 52 -14.53 22.37 9.67
N VAL A 53 -13.28 21.88 9.81
CA VAL A 53 -12.29 21.92 8.73
C VAL A 53 -12.79 21.15 7.51
N GLY A 54 -13.27 19.91 7.70
CA GLY A 54 -13.82 19.11 6.60
C GLY A 54 -14.99 19.80 5.88
N ARG A 55 -15.91 20.40 6.63
CA ARG A 55 -17.03 21.18 6.09
C ARG A 55 -16.56 22.39 5.29
N ALA A 56 -15.58 23.10 5.78
CA ALA A 56 -15.03 24.26 5.09
C ALA A 56 -14.28 23.86 3.82
N LEU A 57 -13.51 22.76 3.83
CA LEU A 57 -12.90 22.18 2.63
C LEU A 57 -13.95 21.82 1.58
N SER A 58 -15.13 21.35 2.00
CA SER A 58 -16.23 21.00 1.09
C SER A 58 -16.82 22.20 0.34
N THR A 59 -16.62 23.41 0.82
CA THR A 59 -17.11 24.65 0.16
C THR A 59 -16.15 25.17 -0.92
N ASP A 60 -14.89 24.74 -0.95
CA ASP A 60 -13.93 25.16 -1.99
C ASP A 60 -14.18 24.36 -3.28
N PRO A 61 -14.56 25.01 -4.40
CA PRO A 61 -14.85 24.32 -5.65
C PRO A 61 -13.61 23.71 -6.31
N ARG A 62 -12.41 24.14 -5.93
CA ARG A 62 -11.14 23.60 -6.44
C ARG A 62 -10.78 22.25 -5.83
N LEU A 63 -11.34 21.93 -4.64
CA LEU A 63 -11.13 20.65 -3.97
C LEU A 63 -12.14 19.61 -4.47
N HIS A 64 -11.65 18.59 -5.14
CA HIS A 64 -12.48 17.60 -5.81
C HIS A 64 -12.92 16.47 -4.87
N ALA A 65 -12.09 16.09 -3.90
CA ALA A 65 -12.44 15.12 -2.87
C ALA A 65 -11.75 15.44 -1.53
N VAL A 66 -12.34 14.95 -0.44
CA VAL A 66 -11.73 14.91 0.90
C VAL A 66 -11.43 13.46 1.23
N SER A 67 -10.17 13.17 1.54
CA SER A 67 -9.71 11.82 1.90
C SER A 67 -9.53 11.72 3.40
N ILE A 68 -10.23 10.77 4.03
CA ILE A 68 -10.29 10.65 5.49
C ILE A 68 -9.49 9.43 5.94
N THR A 69 -8.49 9.66 6.79
CA THR A 69 -7.56 8.61 7.24
C THR A 69 -8.19 7.64 8.23
N ASP A 70 -7.73 6.37 8.19
CA ASP A 70 -8.14 5.29 9.10
C ASP A 70 -6.99 4.95 10.06
N ASN A 71 -7.12 5.34 11.32
CA ASN A 71 -6.18 5.01 12.40
C ASN A 71 -4.69 5.21 12.04
N PRO A 72 -4.28 6.40 11.54
CA PRO A 72 -2.92 6.65 11.07
C PRO A 72 -1.89 6.51 12.20
N GLY A 73 -0.67 6.07 11.86
CA GLY A 73 0.42 5.85 12.81
C GLY A 73 0.14 4.75 13.83
N GLY A 74 -0.81 3.85 13.56
CA GLY A 74 -1.18 2.75 14.47
C GLY A 74 -2.00 3.15 15.70
N HIS A 75 -2.42 4.39 15.80
CA HIS A 75 -3.24 4.90 16.89
C HIS A 75 -4.73 4.65 16.67
N ALA A 76 -5.48 4.40 17.75
CA ALA A 76 -6.94 4.40 17.70
C ALA A 76 -7.45 5.84 17.54
N MET A 77 -8.24 6.07 16.49
CA MET A 77 -8.83 7.36 16.15
C MET A 77 -10.34 7.18 15.88
N LEU A 78 -11.07 8.29 15.78
CA LEU A 78 -12.46 8.25 15.36
C LEU A 78 -12.56 7.65 13.96
N SER A 79 -13.52 6.75 13.74
CA SER A 79 -13.69 6.08 12.45
C SER A 79 -13.94 7.08 11.32
N ALA A 80 -13.27 6.89 10.18
CA ALA A 80 -13.32 7.80 9.04
C ALA A 80 -14.73 8.05 8.52
N ASP A 81 -15.56 7.02 8.47
CA ASP A 81 -16.94 7.08 8.02
C ASP A 81 -17.82 7.99 8.90
N THR A 82 -17.54 8.11 10.21
CA THR A 82 -18.28 9.00 11.12
C THR A 82 -18.22 10.47 10.68
N MET A 83 -17.07 10.92 10.16
CA MET A 83 -16.94 12.26 9.59
C MET A 83 -17.40 12.31 8.13
N GLY A 84 -17.15 11.22 7.40
CA GLY A 84 -17.47 11.11 5.99
C GLY A 84 -18.95 11.25 5.67
N VAL A 85 -19.84 10.70 6.49
CA VAL A 85 -21.30 10.81 6.32
C VAL A 85 -21.77 12.27 6.29
N ASP A 86 -21.26 13.14 7.18
CA ASP A 86 -21.60 14.56 7.16
C ASP A 86 -21.13 15.24 5.87
N LEU A 87 -19.93 14.91 5.39
CA LEU A 87 -19.39 15.52 4.17
C LEU A 87 -20.14 15.06 2.91
N ILE A 88 -20.47 13.77 2.81
CA ILE A 88 -21.28 13.24 1.70
C ILE A 88 -22.65 13.89 1.68
N SER A 89 -23.30 14.10 2.83
CA SER A 89 -24.60 14.75 2.91
C SER A 89 -24.60 16.19 2.37
N ARG A 90 -23.40 16.79 2.27
CA ARG A 90 -23.16 18.12 1.68
C ARG A 90 -22.75 18.08 0.21
N GLY A 91 -22.79 16.90 -0.43
CA GLY A 91 -22.40 16.72 -1.83
C GLY A 91 -20.89 16.67 -2.05
N GLN A 92 -20.09 16.48 -1.00
CA GLN A 92 -18.64 16.34 -1.14
C GLN A 92 -18.27 14.89 -1.52
N GLU A 93 -17.41 14.72 -2.51
CA GLU A 93 -16.77 13.43 -2.78
C GLU A 93 -15.81 13.09 -1.64
N VAL A 94 -15.96 11.90 -1.07
CA VAL A 94 -15.15 11.44 0.07
C VAL A 94 -14.43 10.16 -0.30
N ILE A 95 -13.14 10.09 0.02
CA ILE A 95 -12.32 8.87 -0.08
C ILE A 95 -12.14 8.34 1.34
N ILE A 96 -12.70 7.17 1.64
CA ILE A 96 -12.52 6.52 2.94
C ILE A 96 -11.29 5.64 2.89
N HIS A 97 -10.35 5.86 3.80
CA HIS A 97 -9.30 4.89 4.03
C HIS A 97 -9.85 3.66 4.75
N LEU A 98 -9.46 2.48 4.28
CA LEU A 98 -9.81 1.22 4.93
C LEU A 98 -8.54 0.37 5.07
N SER A 99 -8.14 0.07 6.31
CA SER A 99 -6.93 -0.66 6.63
C SER A 99 -7.20 -2.08 7.11
N CYS A 100 -6.27 -3.00 6.84
CA CYS A 100 -6.35 -4.40 7.25
C CYS A 100 -5.92 -4.63 8.70
N LYS A 101 -5.35 -3.62 9.38
CA LYS A 101 -4.61 -3.82 10.63
C LYS A 101 -5.46 -4.29 11.82
N ASP A 102 -6.71 -3.81 11.93
CA ASP A 102 -7.58 -4.00 13.10
C ASP A 102 -8.73 -4.99 12.86
N TRP A 103 -8.88 -5.50 11.62
CA TRP A 103 -10.06 -6.22 11.18
C TRP A 103 -9.74 -7.57 10.55
N ASN A 104 -10.54 -8.60 10.87
CA ASN A 104 -10.57 -9.83 10.10
C ASN A 104 -11.50 -9.69 8.87
N ARG A 105 -11.48 -10.69 7.98
CA ARG A 105 -12.30 -10.69 6.74
C ARG A 105 -13.77 -10.45 6.97
N ASN A 106 -14.37 -11.08 7.99
CA ASN A 106 -15.81 -10.93 8.26
C ASN A 106 -16.14 -9.49 8.64
N ALA A 107 -15.29 -8.88 9.48
CA ALA A 107 -15.48 -7.49 9.86
C ALA A 107 -15.24 -6.52 8.68
N LEU A 108 -14.25 -6.81 7.81
CA LEU A 108 -14.00 -6.02 6.61
C LEU A 108 -15.17 -6.11 5.61
N GLU A 109 -15.75 -7.30 5.42
CA GLU A 109 -16.93 -7.48 4.57
C GLU A 109 -18.15 -6.74 5.13
N SER A 110 -18.38 -6.84 6.44
CA SER A 110 -19.44 -6.07 7.11
C SER A 110 -19.24 -4.55 6.95
N ARG A 111 -17.99 -4.06 7.07
CA ARG A 111 -17.68 -2.65 6.81
C ARG A 111 -17.87 -2.26 5.35
N CYS A 112 -17.60 -3.15 4.41
CA CYS A 112 -17.91 -2.94 3.00
C CYS A 112 -19.40 -2.65 2.80
N TRP A 113 -20.27 -3.51 3.33
CA TRP A 113 -21.73 -3.31 3.25
C TRP A 113 -22.16 -2.02 3.95
N LYS A 114 -21.57 -1.68 5.10
CA LYS A 114 -21.83 -0.44 5.81
C LYS A 114 -21.48 0.77 4.94
N LEU A 115 -20.27 0.84 4.41
CA LEU A 115 -19.81 1.95 3.57
C LEU A 115 -20.70 2.12 2.32
N ALA A 116 -21.04 1.01 1.64
CA ALA A 116 -21.94 1.04 0.49
C ALA A 116 -23.35 1.55 0.87
N SER A 117 -23.89 1.09 2.01
CA SER A 117 -25.21 1.51 2.52
C SER A 117 -25.24 2.98 2.92
N GLU A 118 -24.13 3.53 3.36
CA GLU A 118 -23.98 4.96 3.71
C GLU A 118 -23.70 5.85 2.48
N GLY A 119 -23.55 5.26 1.28
CA GLY A 119 -23.36 5.97 0.02
C GLY A 119 -21.91 6.32 -0.32
N PHE A 120 -20.93 5.77 0.37
CA PHE A 120 -19.52 5.93 -0.01
C PHE A 120 -19.23 5.18 -1.31
N GLN A 121 -18.52 5.85 -2.22
CA GLN A 121 -18.12 5.29 -3.50
C GLN A 121 -16.61 5.09 -3.62
N ASN A 122 -15.80 5.94 -2.99
CA ASN A 122 -14.36 5.91 -3.15
C ASN A 122 -13.71 5.36 -1.88
N VAL A 123 -12.94 4.27 -2.02
CA VAL A 123 -12.26 3.59 -0.91
C VAL A 123 -10.78 3.42 -1.23
N LEU A 124 -9.91 3.92 -0.35
CA LEU A 124 -8.46 3.72 -0.43
C LEU A 124 -8.06 2.54 0.46
N THR A 125 -7.56 1.48 -0.16
CA THR A 125 -7.19 0.24 0.54
C THR A 125 -5.75 0.27 1.03
N LEU A 126 -5.55 -0.06 2.31
CA LEU A 126 -4.27 0.02 2.98
C LEU A 126 -3.95 -1.27 3.75
N SER A 127 -2.67 -1.63 3.87
CA SER A 127 -2.27 -2.64 4.87
C SER A 127 -2.43 -2.10 6.28
N GLY A 128 -2.16 -0.81 6.48
CA GLY A 128 -2.22 -0.11 7.77
C GLY A 128 -0.90 -0.19 8.56
N ASP A 129 -0.73 0.76 9.49
CA ASP A 129 0.41 0.83 10.38
C ASP A 129 0.29 -0.20 11.51
N TYR A 130 1.43 -0.66 12.06
CA TYR A 130 1.40 -1.61 13.18
C TYR A 130 0.82 -0.91 14.43
N PRO A 131 -0.05 -1.57 15.23
CA PRO A 131 -0.64 -0.96 16.41
C PRO A 131 0.42 -0.48 17.39
N VAL A 132 0.26 0.73 17.91
CA VAL A 132 1.11 1.28 18.98
C VAL A 132 0.47 1.08 20.36
N THR A 133 1.21 1.37 21.41
CA THR A 133 0.69 1.33 22.78
C THR A 133 -0.52 2.25 22.93
N GLY A 134 -1.62 1.72 23.42
CA GLY A 134 -2.89 2.41 23.65
C GLY A 134 -3.50 2.06 24.99
N PHE A 135 -4.82 1.76 25.03
CA PHE A 135 -5.53 1.39 26.25
C PHE A 135 -4.94 0.11 26.86
N GLN A 136 -4.39 0.21 28.06
CA GLN A 136 -3.80 -0.90 28.84
C GLN A 136 -2.73 -1.73 28.10
N GLY A 137 -2.01 -1.13 27.15
CA GLY A 137 -0.92 -1.78 26.43
C GLY A 137 -1.04 -1.69 24.91
N GLN A 138 -0.32 -2.56 24.20
CA GLN A 138 -0.38 -2.66 22.75
C GLN A 138 -1.47 -3.63 22.33
N ALA A 139 -2.36 -3.18 21.42
CA ALA A 139 -3.38 -4.05 20.86
C ALA A 139 -2.76 -5.15 19.98
N ALA A 140 -3.36 -6.35 19.98
CA ALA A 140 -2.96 -7.41 19.08
C ALA A 140 -3.25 -7.02 17.62
N PRO A 141 -2.27 -7.12 16.70
CA PRO A 141 -2.51 -6.88 15.29
C PRO A 141 -3.35 -8.01 14.68
N VAL A 142 -4.24 -7.70 13.76
CA VAL A 142 -5.09 -8.69 13.11
C VAL A 142 -4.51 -9.12 11.77
N PHE A 143 -4.39 -8.22 10.80
CA PHE A 143 -3.83 -8.50 9.48
C PHE A 143 -4.25 -9.88 8.90
N ASP A 144 -5.54 -10.22 8.96
CA ASP A 144 -6.07 -11.46 8.40
C ASP A 144 -5.89 -11.53 6.88
N ILE A 145 -5.98 -10.37 6.22
CA ILE A 145 -5.64 -10.15 4.82
C ILE A 145 -4.72 -8.94 4.68
N ASP A 146 -4.08 -8.80 3.52
CA ASP A 146 -3.32 -7.62 3.15
C ASP A 146 -4.10 -6.72 2.17
N SER A 147 -3.50 -5.59 1.73
CA SER A 147 -4.19 -4.65 0.86
C SER A 147 -4.57 -5.21 -0.52
N VAL A 148 -3.89 -6.26 -1.01
CA VAL A 148 -4.27 -6.96 -2.25
C VAL A 148 -5.52 -7.80 -2.00
N GLY A 149 -5.53 -8.56 -0.91
CA GLY A 149 -6.71 -9.32 -0.50
C GLY A 149 -7.93 -8.43 -0.18
N LEU A 150 -7.69 -7.22 0.38
CA LEU A 150 -8.75 -6.26 0.62
C LEU A 150 -9.35 -5.71 -0.68
N LEU A 151 -8.51 -5.41 -1.68
CA LEU A 151 -8.99 -5.02 -3.02
C LEU A 151 -9.86 -6.11 -3.63
N GLU A 152 -9.39 -7.35 -3.61
CA GLU A 152 -10.13 -8.51 -4.13
C GLU A 152 -11.50 -8.66 -3.44
N LEU A 153 -11.51 -8.57 -2.09
CA LEU A 153 -12.75 -8.66 -1.31
C LEU A 153 -13.73 -7.55 -1.68
N LEU A 154 -13.28 -6.29 -1.75
CA LEU A 154 -14.13 -5.14 -2.08
C LEU A 154 -14.63 -5.18 -3.52
N SER A 155 -13.80 -5.63 -4.47
CA SER A 155 -14.17 -5.72 -5.89
C SER A 155 -15.21 -6.82 -6.17
N GLN A 156 -15.26 -7.85 -5.33
CA GLN A 156 -16.17 -8.99 -5.48
C GLN A 156 -17.42 -8.88 -4.60
N THR A 157 -17.52 -7.89 -3.71
CA THR A 157 -18.68 -7.76 -2.83
C THR A 157 -19.93 -7.35 -3.60
N ASN A 158 -20.92 -8.22 -3.63
CA ASN A 158 -22.18 -7.99 -4.33
C ASN A 158 -22.91 -6.74 -3.81
N GLY A 159 -23.40 -5.92 -4.74
CA GLY A 159 -24.18 -4.72 -4.44
C GLY A 159 -23.35 -3.48 -4.09
N ALA A 160 -22.02 -3.58 -4.07
CA ALA A 160 -21.12 -2.46 -3.89
C ALA A 160 -20.38 -2.14 -5.20
N ASP A 161 -20.49 -0.91 -5.69
CA ASP A 161 -19.74 -0.41 -6.86
C ASP A 161 -18.73 0.65 -6.41
N PHE A 162 -17.65 0.19 -5.78
CA PHE A 162 -16.60 1.07 -5.30
C PHE A 162 -15.62 1.46 -6.41
N PHE A 163 -15.18 2.70 -6.38
CA PHE A 163 -13.99 3.17 -7.06
C PHE A 163 -12.79 2.98 -6.12
N LEU A 164 -12.07 1.90 -6.33
CA LEU A 164 -11.03 1.43 -5.41
C LEU A 164 -9.68 2.08 -5.69
N GLY A 165 -9.08 2.65 -4.67
CA GLY A 165 -7.73 3.17 -4.68
C GLY A 165 -6.76 2.27 -3.93
N ALA A 166 -5.49 2.38 -4.30
CA ALA A 166 -4.40 1.75 -3.57
C ALA A 166 -3.18 2.68 -3.48
N VAL A 167 -2.22 2.33 -2.62
CA VAL A 167 -1.00 3.11 -2.44
C VAL A 167 0.22 2.36 -2.95
N VAL A 168 1.28 3.11 -3.32
CA VAL A 168 2.60 2.56 -3.67
C VAL A 168 3.69 3.30 -2.91
N SER A 169 4.64 2.58 -2.29
CA SER A 169 5.80 3.15 -1.60
C SER A 169 7.02 3.12 -2.52
N ASN A 170 7.12 4.12 -3.40
CA ASN A 170 8.19 4.22 -4.40
C ASN A 170 9.49 4.87 -3.88
N PHE A 171 9.44 5.62 -2.77
CA PHE A 171 10.62 6.27 -2.18
C PHE A 171 11.41 5.31 -1.28
N LYS A 172 12.01 4.29 -1.87
CA LYS A 172 12.82 3.28 -1.21
C LYS A 172 14.27 3.36 -1.68
N ARG A 173 15.20 3.11 -0.75
CA ARG A 173 16.62 3.22 -1.04
C ARG A 173 17.17 2.05 -1.84
N LEU A 174 16.80 0.81 -1.49
CA LEU A 174 17.42 -0.39 -2.05
C LEU A 174 16.54 -1.01 -3.15
N GLU A 175 17.17 -1.59 -4.16
CA GLU A 175 16.49 -2.33 -5.22
C GLU A 175 15.51 -3.38 -4.66
N ARG A 176 15.96 -4.17 -3.69
CA ARG A 176 15.14 -5.20 -3.02
C ARG A 176 13.96 -4.66 -2.22
N GLU A 177 13.87 -3.34 -2.05
CA GLU A 177 12.71 -2.66 -1.48
C GLU A 177 11.81 -2.06 -2.55
N VAL A 178 12.39 -1.50 -3.63
CA VAL A 178 11.67 -0.83 -4.73
C VAL A 178 10.93 -1.85 -5.59
N MET A 179 11.65 -2.84 -6.13
CA MET A 179 11.09 -3.77 -7.11
C MET A 179 9.90 -4.58 -6.57
N PRO A 180 9.93 -5.13 -5.34
CA PRO A 180 8.75 -5.78 -4.77
C PRO A 180 7.54 -4.86 -4.57
N GLN A 181 7.73 -3.53 -4.38
CA GLN A 181 6.62 -2.58 -4.35
C GLN A 181 5.98 -2.42 -5.73
N TYR A 182 6.79 -2.36 -6.79
CA TYR A 182 6.30 -2.28 -8.16
C TYR A 182 5.58 -3.59 -8.58
N PHE A 183 6.10 -4.74 -8.17
CA PHE A 183 5.41 -6.02 -8.39
C PHE A 183 4.08 -6.09 -7.62
N LYS A 184 4.05 -5.63 -6.36
CA LYS A 184 2.80 -5.55 -5.60
C LYS A 184 1.81 -4.55 -6.21
N LEU A 185 2.29 -3.44 -6.81
CA LEU A 185 1.44 -2.50 -7.53
C LEU A 185 0.68 -3.21 -8.65
N ALA A 186 1.37 -4.02 -9.48
CA ALA A 186 0.73 -4.79 -10.53
C ALA A 186 -0.34 -5.77 -9.99
N LYS A 187 -0.08 -6.43 -8.85
CA LYS A 187 -1.09 -7.27 -8.17
C LYS A 187 -2.29 -6.45 -7.70
N LYS A 188 -2.07 -5.26 -7.13
CA LYS A 188 -3.17 -4.37 -6.71
C LYS A 188 -4.06 -3.97 -7.87
N LEU A 189 -3.48 -3.65 -9.03
CA LEU A 189 -4.24 -3.31 -10.22
C LEU A 189 -5.08 -4.50 -10.71
N ARG A 190 -4.51 -5.70 -10.74
CA ARG A 190 -5.23 -6.92 -11.11
C ARG A 190 -6.36 -7.26 -10.14
N SER A 191 -6.22 -6.92 -8.87
CA SER A 191 -7.24 -7.13 -7.82
C SER A 191 -8.27 -6.01 -7.71
N GLY A 192 -8.29 -5.05 -8.66
CA GLY A 192 -9.37 -4.08 -8.78
C GLY A 192 -9.02 -2.63 -8.41
N ALA A 193 -7.76 -2.29 -8.14
CA ALA A 193 -7.39 -0.88 -7.95
C ALA A 193 -7.55 -0.09 -9.27
N ARG A 194 -8.24 1.04 -9.18
CA ARG A 194 -8.60 1.93 -10.31
C ARG A 194 -7.90 3.28 -10.25
N PHE A 195 -7.30 3.63 -9.12
CA PHE A 195 -6.41 4.77 -8.98
C PHE A 195 -5.34 4.48 -7.92
N ILE A 196 -4.22 5.20 -8.01
CA ILE A 196 -3.08 5.05 -7.12
C ILE A 196 -2.75 6.37 -6.46
N ILE A 197 -2.36 6.33 -5.19
CA ILE A 197 -1.69 7.44 -4.50
C ILE A 197 -0.28 6.95 -4.14
N ASN A 198 0.76 7.70 -4.51
CA ASN A 198 2.11 7.34 -4.10
C ASN A 198 2.40 7.78 -2.64
N GLN A 199 3.50 7.31 -2.08
CA GLN A 199 3.91 7.70 -0.72
C GLN A 199 4.45 9.15 -0.70
N ILE A 200 4.50 9.74 0.50
CA ILE A 200 5.17 11.03 0.75
C ILE A 200 6.65 10.91 0.40
N GLY A 201 7.15 11.84 -0.39
CA GLY A 201 8.56 11.90 -0.77
C GLY A 201 8.96 13.22 -1.40
N TYR A 202 10.26 13.50 -1.41
CA TYR A 202 10.82 14.78 -1.83
C TYR A 202 11.93 14.57 -2.87
N ASP A 203 11.76 13.59 -3.75
CA ASP A 203 12.62 13.34 -4.91
C ASP A 203 11.80 13.22 -6.19
N SER A 204 11.88 14.22 -7.05
CA SER A 204 11.15 14.30 -8.31
C SER A 204 11.51 13.17 -9.27
N ARG A 205 12.76 12.66 -9.24
CA ARG A 205 13.18 11.55 -10.09
C ARG A 205 12.47 10.24 -9.70
N LYS A 206 12.22 10.01 -8.40
CA LYS A 206 11.42 8.86 -7.93
C LYS A 206 9.94 8.96 -8.30
N GLN A 207 9.41 10.18 -8.40
CA GLN A 207 8.05 10.39 -8.91
C GLN A 207 7.97 10.09 -10.40
N ASP A 208 8.90 10.61 -11.19
CA ASP A 208 9.02 10.36 -12.62
C ASP A 208 9.27 8.87 -12.92
N GLU A 209 10.18 8.22 -12.18
CA GLU A 209 10.45 6.79 -12.28
C GLU A 209 9.18 5.94 -12.12
N LEU A 210 8.33 6.26 -11.14
CA LEU A 210 7.08 5.53 -10.92
C LEU A 210 6.18 5.56 -12.16
N LEU A 211 5.97 6.75 -12.74
CA LEU A 211 5.11 6.90 -13.91
C LEU A 211 5.70 6.19 -15.13
N LYS A 212 6.99 6.33 -15.38
CA LYS A 212 7.69 5.64 -16.48
C LYS A 212 7.70 4.12 -16.31
N TYR A 213 7.87 3.63 -15.07
CA TYR A 213 7.76 2.21 -14.79
C TYR A 213 6.35 1.68 -15.08
N MET A 214 5.32 2.41 -14.67
CA MET A 214 3.93 2.07 -14.96
C MET A 214 3.64 2.08 -16.46
N GLU A 215 4.14 3.06 -17.20
CA GLU A 215 4.01 3.16 -18.65
C GLU A 215 4.68 1.96 -19.35
N LEU A 216 5.95 1.67 -19.01
CA LEU A 216 6.71 0.56 -19.58
C LEU A 216 6.00 -0.79 -19.39
N HIS A 217 5.33 -0.98 -18.26
CA HIS A 217 4.62 -2.22 -17.93
C HIS A 217 3.11 -2.18 -18.22
N GLY A 218 2.62 -1.18 -18.96
CA GLY A 218 1.23 -1.08 -19.40
C GLY A 218 0.22 -0.87 -18.27
N MET A 219 0.64 -0.33 -17.13
CA MET A 219 -0.20 -0.07 -15.94
C MET A 219 -0.93 1.28 -16.10
N ARG A 220 -2.08 1.26 -16.77
CA ARG A 220 -2.81 2.48 -17.17
C ARG A 220 -3.94 2.81 -16.21
N VAL A 221 -3.60 3.42 -15.08
CA VAL A 221 -4.57 3.97 -14.11
C VAL A 221 -4.11 5.36 -13.65
N PRO A 222 -5.04 6.26 -13.26
CA PRO A 222 -4.67 7.56 -12.73
C PRO A 222 -3.83 7.44 -11.45
N VAL A 223 -2.78 8.26 -11.37
CA VAL A 223 -1.91 8.36 -10.19
C VAL A 223 -2.02 9.76 -9.61
N LEU A 224 -2.21 9.87 -8.30
CA LEU A 224 -2.17 11.11 -7.55
C LEU A 224 -0.85 11.22 -6.81
N ALA A 225 -0.17 12.35 -6.95
CA ALA A 225 1.06 12.62 -6.20
C ALA A 225 0.74 13.02 -4.76
N ASN A 226 1.35 12.36 -3.79
CA ASN A 226 1.22 12.74 -2.39
C ASN A 226 2.14 13.92 -2.09
N VAL A 227 1.55 15.08 -1.81
CA VAL A 227 2.25 16.31 -1.43
C VAL A 227 1.97 16.60 0.03
N TYR A 228 2.99 16.47 0.87
CA TYR A 228 2.87 16.73 2.30
C TYR A 228 3.60 18.03 2.67
N VAL A 229 2.86 18.99 3.22
CA VAL A 229 3.43 20.27 3.68
C VAL A 229 4.23 20.04 4.95
N LEU A 230 5.54 20.13 4.83
CA LEU A 230 6.45 19.94 5.95
C LEU A 230 6.36 21.08 6.99
N GLY A 231 6.76 20.72 8.18
CA GLY A 231 7.13 21.63 9.26
C GLY A 231 8.17 20.90 10.11
N LEU A 232 8.93 21.61 10.92
CA LEU A 232 10.04 21.04 11.69
C LEU A 232 9.67 19.80 12.51
N PRO A 233 8.53 19.75 13.25
CA PRO A 233 8.17 18.57 13.99
C PRO A 233 7.95 17.34 13.10
N ALA A 234 7.27 17.52 11.97
CA ALA A 234 7.01 16.43 11.02
C ALA A 234 8.30 15.97 10.35
N ALA A 235 9.17 16.91 9.93
CA ALA A 235 10.45 16.58 9.31
C ALA A 235 11.34 15.75 10.24
N ARG A 236 11.49 16.15 11.50
CA ARG A 236 12.23 15.38 12.50
C ARG A 236 11.61 14.01 12.77
N PHE A 237 10.28 13.93 12.80
CA PHE A 237 9.56 12.68 13.02
C PHE A 237 9.76 11.70 11.85
N PHE A 238 9.70 12.19 10.62
CA PHE A 238 9.94 11.39 9.40
C PHE A 238 11.40 10.99 9.27
N HIS A 239 12.32 11.91 9.52
CA HIS A 239 13.75 11.64 9.52
C HIS A 239 14.14 10.54 10.52
N ALA A 240 13.56 10.58 11.72
CA ALA A 240 13.74 9.53 12.73
C ALA A 240 13.08 8.17 12.36
N GLY A 241 12.44 8.06 11.17
CA GLY A 241 11.80 6.83 10.70
C GLY A 241 10.55 6.41 11.48
N ARG A 242 9.87 7.38 12.12
CA ARG A 242 8.68 7.10 12.94
C ARG A 242 7.42 6.84 12.11
N ILE A 243 7.40 7.25 10.83
CA ILE A 243 6.33 6.91 9.89
C ILE A 243 6.91 5.96 8.84
N PRO A 244 6.38 4.73 8.76
CA PRO A 244 6.85 3.73 7.83
C PRO A 244 6.72 4.19 6.37
N GLY A 245 7.76 3.96 5.58
CA GLY A 245 7.74 4.28 4.14
C GLY A 245 7.97 5.75 3.78
N VAL A 246 8.03 6.67 4.75
CA VAL A 246 8.35 8.09 4.54
C VAL A 246 9.80 8.35 4.87
N THR A 247 10.49 9.07 3.99
CA THR A 247 11.90 9.44 4.17
C THR A 247 12.08 10.95 4.07
N VAL A 248 12.74 11.52 5.07
CA VAL A 248 13.33 12.85 5.05
C VAL A 248 14.84 12.67 5.21
N THR A 249 15.61 13.11 4.22
CA THR A 249 17.07 12.98 4.21
C THR A 249 17.73 14.00 5.14
N ASP A 250 19.02 13.80 5.46
CA ASP A 250 19.81 14.77 6.24
C ASP A 250 19.82 16.14 5.57
N GLU A 251 19.96 16.17 4.23
CA GLU A 251 19.94 17.39 3.45
C GLU A 251 18.60 18.13 3.57
N LEU A 252 17.48 17.46 3.37
CA LEU A 252 16.15 18.07 3.52
C LEU A 252 15.91 18.54 4.96
N LEU A 253 16.33 17.75 5.98
CA LEU A 253 16.20 18.18 7.37
C LEU A 253 16.99 19.45 7.65
N ALA A 254 18.22 19.57 7.15
CA ALA A 254 19.04 20.78 7.29
C ALA A 254 18.37 22.01 6.64
N VAL A 255 17.76 21.84 5.45
CA VAL A 255 16.96 22.90 4.81
C VAL A 255 15.78 23.30 5.70
N VAL A 256 15.02 22.33 6.22
CA VAL A 256 13.88 22.58 7.11
C VAL A 256 14.31 23.33 8.37
N GLU A 257 15.39 22.90 9.02
CA GLU A 257 15.92 23.55 10.21
C GLU A 257 16.35 24.99 9.94
N LYS A 258 17.04 25.23 8.84
CA LYS A 258 17.43 26.58 8.40
C LYS A 258 16.20 27.47 8.16
N GLN A 259 15.20 26.99 7.46
CA GLN A 259 14.01 27.77 7.12
C GLN A 259 13.17 28.11 8.36
N THR A 260 13.14 27.24 9.36
CA THR A 260 12.39 27.48 10.61
C THR A 260 12.99 28.56 11.51
N THR A 261 14.17 29.10 11.20
CA THR A 261 14.74 30.26 11.90
C THR A 261 14.08 31.59 11.49
N SER A 262 13.30 31.60 10.40
CA SER A 262 12.55 32.79 9.95
C SER A 262 11.43 33.18 10.92
N PRO A 263 10.95 34.44 10.91
CA PRO A 263 9.89 34.93 11.81
C PRO A 263 8.59 34.12 11.72
N ASP A 264 8.25 33.59 10.54
CA ASP A 264 7.07 32.79 10.29
C ASP A 264 7.31 31.28 10.50
N ARG A 265 8.48 30.91 11.05
CA ARG A 265 8.93 29.53 11.27
C ARG A 265 8.94 28.69 9.99
N GLY A 266 9.30 29.29 8.86
CA GLY A 266 9.38 28.64 7.57
C GLY A 266 8.06 28.44 6.86
N ARG A 267 6.95 28.98 7.38
CA ARG A 267 5.61 28.70 6.81
C ARG A 267 5.51 29.08 5.35
N ALA A 268 5.99 30.27 4.97
CA ALA A 268 5.97 30.70 3.59
C ALA A 268 6.75 29.73 2.67
N PHE A 269 7.95 29.36 3.10
CA PHE A 269 8.80 28.42 2.38
C PHE A 269 8.13 27.04 2.20
N PHE A 270 7.53 26.47 3.27
CA PHE A 270 6.94 25.14 3.17
C PHE A 270 5.68 25.11 2.30
N LEU A 271 4.89 26.19 2.26
CA LEU A 271 3.76 26.31 1.35
C LEU A 271 4.22 26.45 -0.11
N GLU A 272 5.28 27.22 -0.35
CA GLU A 272 5.89 27.34 -1.68
C GLU A 272 6.50 26.00 -2.14
N LEU A 273 7.22 25.29 -1.26
CA LEU A 273 7.76 23.96 -1.55
C LEU A 273 6.64 22.97 -1.95
N ALA A 274 5.50 23.01 -1.26
CA ALA A 274 4.34 22.21 -1.63
C ALA A 274 3.74 22.63 -2.97
N ALA A 275 3.66 23.94 -3.25
CA ALA A 275 3.20 24.44 -4.55
C ALA A 275 4.14 24.00 -5.69
N LYS A 276 5.45 24.04 -5.50
CA LYS A 276 6.43 23.50 -6.44
C LYS A 276 6.24 22.00 -6.69
N GLN A 277 6.01 21.21 -5.62
CA GLN A 277 5.70 19.79 -5.77
C GLN A 277 4.38 19.54 -6.54
N CYS A 278 3.37 20.38 -6.37
CA CYS A 278 2.13 20.32 -7.16
C CYS A 278 2.40 20.60 -8.64
N ALA A 279 3.20 21.62 -8.95
CA ALA A 279 3.60 21.95 -10.33
C ALA A 279 4.40 20.81 -10.97
N ILE A 280 5.36 20.22 -10.24
CA ILE A 280 6.13 19.05 -10.69
C ILE A 280 5.18 17.89 -11.00
N ALA A 281 4.25 17.58 -10.10
CA ALA A 281 3.30 16.50 -10.31
C ALA A 281 2.46 16.69 -11.58
N LYS A 282 1.98 17.92 -11.81
CA LYS A 282 1.24 18.28 -13.02
C LYS A 282 2.11 18.14 -14.27
N GLY A 283 3.34 18.65 -14.26
CA GLY A 283 4.28 18.60 -15.37
C GLY A 283 4.74 17.18 -15.71
N LEU A 284 4.91 16.30 -14.71
CA LEU A 284 5.23 14.88 -14.90
C LEU A 284 4.06 14.05 -15.45
N GLY A 285 2.83 14.55 -15.39
CA GLY A 285 1.66 13.83 -15.89
C GLY A 285 0.88 13.03 -14.83
N PHE A 286 1.06 13.33 -13.54
CA PHE A 286 0.12 12.83 -12.52
C PHE A 286 -1.28 13.37 -12.80
N ARG A 287 -2.29 12.58 -12.48
CA ARG A 287 -3.71 12.96 -12.68
C ARG A 287 -4.24 13.91 -11.60
N GLY A 288 -3.43 14.23 -10.61
CA GLY A 288 -3.77 15.13 -9.52
C GLY A 288 -2.81 15.01 -8.36
N ILE A 289 -3.17 15.69 -7.27
CA ILE A 289 -2.42 15.68 -6.01
C ILE A 289 -3.30 15.22 -4.85
N TYR A 290 -2.64 14.60 -3.88
CA TYR A 290 -3.15 14.33 -2.55
C TYR A 290 -2.40 15.23 -1.57
N LEU A 291 -3.07 16.28 -1.08
CA LEU A 291 -2.46 17.34 -0.29
C LEU A 291 -2.72 17.10 1.20
N GLY A 292 -1.65 16.80 1.93
CA GLY A 292 -1.68 16.52 3.36
C GLY A 292 -0.78 17.45 4.19
N GLY A 293 -0.93 17.34 5.51
CA GLY A 293 -0.16 18.09 6.50
C GLY A 293 -1.05 18.88 7.47
N HIS A 294 -0.40 19.61 8.39
CA HIS A 294 -1.11 20.51 9.30
C HIS A 294 -1.48 21.83 8.62
N LEU A 295 -2.53 21.79 7.80
CA LEU A 295 -2.96 22.90 6.97
C LEU A 295 -4.17 23.61 7.57
N ARG A 296 -4.18 24.95 7.44
CA ARG A 296 -5.35 25.81 7.61
C ARG A 296 -6.03 26.01 6.26
N LEU A 297 -7.26 26.46 6.25
CA LEU A 297 -7.97 26.76 5.01
C LEU A 297 -7.20 27.75 4.11
N ASP A 298 -6.66 28.80 4.72
CA ASP A 298 -5.86 29.80 3.99
C ASP A 298 -4.60 29.24 3.36
N ASP A 299 -4.06 28.11 3.89
CA ASP A 299 -2.88 27.48 3.32
C ASP A 299 -3.21 26.75 2.01
N TYR A 300 -4.37 26.11 1.94
CA TYR A 300 -4.84 25.50 0.67
C TYR A 300 -4.99 26.60 -0.39
N ASP A 301 -5.64 27.71 -0.05
CA ASP A 301 -5.81 28.83 -0.97
C ASP A 301 -4.45 29.40 -1.42
N ARG A 302 -3.51 29.59 -0.49
CA ARG A 302 -2.19 30.09 -0.79
C ARG A 302 -1.39 29.13 -1.70
N ILE A 303 -1.40 27.83 -1.41
CA ILE A 303 -0.71 26.83 -2.24
C ILE A 303 -1.27 26.88 -3.66
N LEU A 304 -2.60 26.80 -3.80
CA LEU A 304 -3.24 26.75 -5.12
C LEU A 304 -3.02 28.03 -5.94
N ARG A 305 -3.12 29.21 -5.33
CA ARG A 305 -2.79 30.47 -6.00
C ARG A 305 -1.30 30.54 -6.40
N THR A 306 -0.40 30.00 -5.58
CA THR A 306 1.02 29.94 -5.93
C THR A 306 1.24 29.01 -7.13
N VAL A 307 0.57 27.85 -7.18
CA VAL A 307 0.60 26.96 -8.36
C VAL A 307 0.11 27.70 -9.61
N ASP A 308 -0.98 28.44 -9.51
CA ASP A 308 -1.56 29.19 -10.63
C ASP A 308 -0.67 30.36 -11.12
N SER A 309 0.29 30.79 -10.29
CA SER A 309 1.26 31.85 -10.66
C SER A 309 2.50 31.33 -11.40
N PHE A 310 2.71 30.02 -11.45
CA PHE A 310 3.84 29.41 -12.13
C PHE A 310 3.60 29.31 -13.66
N GLY A 311 4.65 29.47 -14.43
CA GLY A 311 4.64 29.20 -15.86
C GLY A 311 4.59 27.71 -16.18
N ASP A 312 4.15 27.38 -17.39
CA ASP A 312 3.94 26.00 -17.82
C ASP A 312 5.20 25.11 -17.78
N GLU A 313 6.40 25.70 -17.87
CA GLU A 313 7.68 24.98 -17.88
C GLU A 313 8.46 25.11 -16.56
N ASP A 314 8.01 25.94 -15.62
CA ASP A 314 8.72 26.18 -14.34
C ASP A 314 8.94 24.90 -13.54
N TRP A 315 8.04 23.93 -13.69
CA TRP A 315 8.14 22.64 -13.02
C TRP A 315 9.45 21.89 -13.32
N ILE A 316 10.07 22.11 -14.49
CA ILE A 316 11.36 21.48 -14.87
C ILE A 316 12.47 21.99 -13.94
N GLY A 317 12.51 23.30 -13.69
CA GLY A 317 13.42 23.91 -12.73
C GLY A 317 13.18 23.42 -11.30
N PHE A 318 11.91 23.37 -10.90
CA PHE A 318 11.53 22.86 -9.57
C PHE A 318 11.87 21.38 -9.39
N ALA A 319 11.74 20.56 -10.45
CA ALA A 319 12.09 19.15 -10.41
C ALA A 319 13.59 18.93 -10.21
N ARG A 320 14.46 19.84 -10.68
CA ARG A 320 15.90 19.84 -10.39
C ARG A 320 16.21 20.28 -8.96
N GLU A 321 15.44 21.22 -8.41
CA GLU A 321 15.59 21.73 -7.04
C GLU A 321 15.14 20.70 -5.99
N ILE A 322 14.04 19.99 -6.24
CA ILE A 322 13.46 19.04 -5.28
C ILE A 322 13.96 17.62 -5.58
N ARG A 323 15.20 17.36 -5.22
CA ARG A 323 15.97 16.13 -5.47
C ARG A 323 16.66 15.64 -4.19
N PHE A 324 15.88 15.48 -3.10
CA PHE A 324 16.41 15.03 -1.82
C PHE A 324 16.50 13.49 -1.76
N SER A 325 17.39 12.94 -2.61
CA SER A 325 17.65 11.52 -2.69
C SER A 325 18.49 10.99 -1.52
N GLN A 326 18.34 9.71 -1.19
CA GLN A 326 19.18 9.06 -0.19
C GLN A 326 20.54 8.70 -0.79
N PRO A 327 21.65 8.74 -0.03
CA PRO A 327 22.95 8.29 -0.53
C PRO A 327 22.90 6.83 -1.02
N GLY A 328 23.31 6.58 -2.28
CA GLY A 328 23.26 5.26 -2.90
C GLY A 328 21.84 4.74 -3.13
N GLU A 329 20.89 5.64 -3.38
CA GLU A 329 19.51 5.27 -3.71
C GLU A 329 19.45 4.59 -5.08
N PHE A 330 18.75 3.48 -5.13
CA PHE A 330 18.51 2.73 -6.35
C PHE A 330 17.47 3.42 -7.23
N TYR A 331 17.74 3.48 -8.52
CA TYR A 331 16.80 3.88 -9.56
C TYR A 331 16.70 2.81 -10.64
N TYR A 332 15.49 2.51 -11.08
CA TYR A 332 15.24 1.51 -12.12
C TYR A 332 15.68 1.98 -13.51
N PHE A 333 15.61 3.30 -13.77
CA PHE A 333 16.04 3.91 -15.02
C PHE A 333 17.31 4.74 -14.84
N GLU A 334 18.09 4.87 -15.91
CA GLU A 334 19.19 5.84 -15.98
C GLU A 334 18.68 7.27 -15.82
N GLN A 335 19.58 8.16 -15.46
CA GLN A 335 19.26 9.57 -15.36
C GLN A 335 19.39 10.24 -16.73
N ASP A 336 18.38 11.01 -17.09
CA ASP A 336 18.42 11.92 -18.22
C ASP A 336 19.30 13.13 -17.86
N SER A 337 20.33 13.43 -18.68
CA SER A 337 21.31 14.47 -18.42
C SER A 337 20.71 15.88 -18.48
N ASP A 338 19.71 16.09 -19.32
CA ASP A 338 19.15 17.41 -19.60
C ASP A 338 18.13 17.83 -18.55
N THR A 339 17.28 16.91 -18.13
CA THR A 339 16.23 17.17 -17.13
C THR A 339 16.65 16.81 -15.72
N GLY A 340 17.59 15.88 -15.56
CA GLY A 340 17.97 15.29 -14.31
C GLY A 340 16.94 14.27 -13.77
N LEU A 341 15.87 14.00 -14.50
CA LEU A 341 14.84 13.00 -14.20
C LEU A 341 15.27 11.62 -14.67
N SER A 342 14.37 10.66 -14.73
CA SER A 342 14.63 9.34 -15.30
C SER A 342 14.60 9.39 -16.84
N SER A 343 15.48 8.66 -17.51
CA SER A 343 15.31 8.33 -18.93
C SER A 343 14.33 7.16 -19.09
N MET A 344 14.21 6.59 -20.30
CA MET A 344 13.50 5.32 -20.49
C MET A 344 14.46 4.12 -20.58
N GLU A 345 15.77 4.35 -20.40
CA GLU A 345 16.78 3.30 -20.40
C GLU A 345 16.85 2.65 -19.01
N ILE A 346 16.84 1.33 -18.97
CA ILE A 346 16.99 0.57 -17.72
C ILE A 346 18.39 0.81 -17.16
N SER A 347 18.51 1.09 -15.88
CA SER A 347 19.76 1.48 -15.27
C SER A 347 20.82 0.36 -15.33
N SER A 348 22.06 0.78 -15.55
CA SER A 348 23.23 -0.11 -15.51
C SER A 348 23.37 -0.78 -14.13
N ASP A 349 22.95 -0.11 -13.06
CA ASP A 349 22.93 -0.67 -11.70
C ASP A 349 21.98 -1.86 -11.60
N TYR A 350 20.75 -1.73 -12.12
CA TYR A 350 19.79 -2.84 -12.16
C TYR A 350 20.29 -3.99 -13.03
N LEU A 351 20.85 -3.70 -14.20
CA LEU A 351 21.39 -4.71 -15.12
C LEU A 351 22.61 -5.43 -14.53
N ARG A 352 23.52 -4.68 -13.88
CA ARG A 352 24.70 -5.26 -13.20
C ARG A 352 24.29 -6.17 -12.04
N THR A 353 23.31 -5.77 -11.24
CA THR A 353 22.81 -6.60 -10.14
C THR A 353 22.06 -7.81 -10.66
N ASN A 354 21.43 -7.76 -11.83
CA ASN A 354 20.85 -8.92 -12.50
C ASN A 354 21.94 -9.87 -13.03
N ALA A 355 23.05 -9.34 -13.54
CA ALA A 355 24.18 -10.16 -14.00
C ALA A 355 24.94 -10.82 -12.84
N ASN A 356 24.99 -10.16 -11.68
CA ASN A 356 25.66 -10.61 -10.46
C ASN A 356 24.68 -10.65 -9.27
N PRO A 357 23.71 -11.55 -9.27
CA PRO A 357 22.70 -11.60 -8.23
C PRO A 357 23.29 -12.04 -6.88
N PRO A 358 22.66 -11.67 -5.76
CA PRO A 358 23.10 -12.08 -4.44
C PRO A 358 23.07 -13.62 -4.29
N ALA A 359 23.97 -14.15 -3.47
CA ALA A 359 24.05 -15.59 -3.22
C ALA A 359 22.84 -16.06 -2.40
N THR A 360 22.36 -17.26 -2.70
CA THR A 360 21.31 -17.92 -1.92
C THR A 360 21.87 -18.85 -0.85
N ASP A 361 21.13 -18.98 0.25
CA ASP A 361 21.45 -19.91 1.32
C ASP A 361 21.11 -21.37 0.96
N LEU A 362 21.70 -22.32 1.70
CA LEU A 362 21.47 -23.77 1.49
C LEU A 362 20.00 -24.15 1.76
N GLN A 363 19.34 -23.49 2.71
CA GLN A 363 17.94 -23.72 3.04
C GLN A 363 17.05 -23.45 1.82
N TYR A 364 17.29 -22.33 1.13
CA TYR A 364 16.52 -22.00 -0.07
C TYR A 364 16.74 -23.01 -1.19
N LYS A 365 18.03 -23.38 -1.44
CA LYS A 365 18.37 -24.39 -2.47
C LYS A 365 17.70 -25.72 -2.21
N ALA A 366 17.76 -26.21 -0.97
CA ALA A 366 17.11 -27.45 -0.57
C ALA A 366 15.58 -27.37 -0.69
N SER A 367 14.97 -26.27 -0.20
CA SER A 367 13.51 -26.06 -0.28
C SER A 367 13.04 -26.02 -1.73
N ARG A 368 13.77 -25.33 -2.61
CA ARG A 368 13.50 -25.24 -4.04
C ARG A 368 13.57 -26.62 -4.71
N LEU A 369 14.59 -27.41 -4.41
CA LEU A 369 14.74 -28.76 -4.95
C LEU A 369 13.59 -29.66 -4.51
N VAL A 370 13.25 -29.67 -3.21
CA VAL A 370 12.15 -30.46 -2.66
C VAL A 370 10.82 -30.04 -3.29
N HIS A 371 10.59 -28.73 -3.40
CA HIS A 371 9.36 -28.22 -4.01
C HIS A 371 9.21 -28.68 -5.46
N LYS A 372 10.26 -28.53 -6.27
CA LYS A 372 10.27 -28.95 -7.68
C LYS A 372 10.00 -30.44 -7.85
N GLN A 373 10.53 -31.27 -6.96
CA GLN A 373 10.41 -32.73 -7.06
C GLN A 373 9.06 -33.25 -6.56
N PHE A 374 8.49 -32.62 -5.51
CA PHE A 374 7.34 -33.19 -4.79
C PHE A 374 6.08 -32.29 -4.78
N PHE A 375 6.21 -30.97 -4.93
CA PHE A 375 5.08 -30.05 -4.76
C PHE A 375 4.64 -29.33 -6.04
N GLU A 376 5.40 -29.41 -7.12
CA GLU A 376 4.89 -29.00 -8.43
C GLU A 376 3.88 -30.02 -8.94
N GLU A 377 2.64 -29.59 -9.28
CA GLU A 377 1.53 -30.45 -9.70
C GLU A 377 1.87 -31.37 -10.87
N LYS A 378 2.76 -30.92 -11.76
CA LYS A 378 3.22 -31.70 -12.92
C LYS A 378 4.26 -32.77 -12.56
N SER A 379 4.82 -32.73 -11.34
CA SER A 379 5.88 -33.66 -10.94
C SER A 379 5.33 -35.07 -10.66
N ARG A 380 6.22 -36.08 -10.83
CA ARG A 380 5.88 -37.45 -10.43
C ARG A 380 5.73 -37.57 -8.91
N GLY A 381 6.55 -36.82 -8.16
CA GLY A 381 6.50 -36.77 -6.71
C GLY A 381 5.16 -36.27 -6.18
N PHE A 382 4.53 -35.29 -6.85
CA PHE A 382 3.20 -34.80 -6.48
C PHE A 382 2.14 -35.91 -6.56
N ARG A 383 2.13 -36.67 -7.66
CA ARG A 383 1.17 -37.79 -7.82
C ARG A 383 1.37 -38.88 -6.78
N VAL A 384 2.62 -39.20 -6.43
CA VAL A 384 2.93 -40.16 -5.37
C VAL A 384 2.49 -39.62 -4.02
N GLY A 385 2.76 -38.35 -3.71
CA GLY A 385 2.31 -37.68 -2.50
C GLY A 385 0.79 -37.67 -2.38
N GLN A 386 0.09 -37.37 -3.46
CA GLN A 386 -1.38 -37.38 -3.50
C GLN A 386 -1.94 -38.78 -3.20
N ALA A 387 -1.43 -39.83 -3.86
CA ALA A 387 -1.85 -41.19 -3.60
C ALA A 387 -1.56 -41.63 -2.17
N LEU A 388 -0.38 -41.27 -1.63
CA LEU A 388 0.00 -41.55 -0.26
C LEU A 388 -0.99 -40.90 0.73
N TYR A 389 -1.26 -39.60 0.60
CA TYR A 389 -2.14 -38.88 1.52
C TYR A 389 -3.60 -39.31 1.41
N GLN A 390 -4.07 -39.78 0.26
CA GLN A 390 -5.39 -40.42 0.13
C GLN A 390 -5.51 -41.71 0.98
N ILE A 391 -4.42 -42.45 1.14
CA ILE A 391 -4.36 -43.63 1.99
C ILE A 391 -4.21 -43.25 3.47
N VAL A 392 -3.30 -42.33 3.76
CA VAL A 392 -2.97 -41.83 5.10
C VAL A 392 -4.22 -41.29 5.82
N GLU A 393 -5.05 -40.54 5.13
CA GLU A 393 -6.26 -39.94 5.70
C GLU A 393 -7.34 -40.95 6.12
N ARG A 394 -7.26 -42.20 5.64
CA ARG A 394 -8.13 -43.27 6.11
C ARG A 394 -7.82 -43.68 7.55
N SER A 395 -6.63 -43.37 8.06
CA SER A 395 -6.20 -43.67 9.43
C SER A 395 -5.90 -42.39 10.21
N PRO A 396 -6.76 -41.97 11.15
CA PRO A 396 -6.54 -40.74 11.94
C PRO A 396 -5.20 -40.74 12.71
N ARG A 397 -4.77 -41.92 13.17
CA ARG A 397 -3.49 -42.05 13.91
C ARG A 397 -2.30 -41.81 13.01
N LEU A 398 -2.30 -42.32 11.79
CA LEU A 398 -1.23 -42.16 10.81
C LEU A 398 -1.18 -40.71 10.30
N SER A 399 -2.34 -40.15 9.99
CA SER A 399 -2.47 -38.73 9.60
C SER A 399 -1.89 -37.79 10.67
N HIS A 400 -2.22 -38.04 11.94
CA HIS A 400 -1.71 -37.23 13.05
C HIS A 400 -0.18 -37.41 13.27
N ALA A 401 0.34 -38.60 13.12
CA ALA A 401 1.75 -38.88 13.25
C ALA A 401 2.58 -38.17 12.12
N LEU A 402 2.11 -38.24 10.88
CA LEU A 402 2.74 -37.56 9.75
C LEU A 402 2.65 -36.04 9.86
N HIS A 403 1.51 -35.49 10.30
CA HIS A 403 1.37 -34.07 10.57
C HIS A 403 2.37 -33.58 11.62
N ARG A 404 2.56 -34.32 12.72
CA ARG A 404 3.56 -33.99 13.74
C ARG A 404 4.97 -34.01 13.18
N ALA A 405 5.31 -35.01 12.37
CA ALA A 405 6.63 -35.10 11.73
C ALA A 405 6.86 -33.94 10.74
N GLU A 406 5.87 -33.64 9.91
CA GLU A 406 5.90 -32.48 9.01
C GLU A 406 6.12 -31.17 9.78
N HIS A 407 5.28 -30.93 10.81
CA HIS A 407 5.34 -29.71 11.60
C HIS A 407 6.70 -29.56 12.29
N THR A 408 7.22 -30.62 12.91
CA THR A 408 8.54 -30.62 13.56
C THR A 408 9.63 -30.26 12.57
N LEU A 409 9.66 -30.90 11.39
CA LEU A 409 10.64 -30.62 10.35
C LEU A 409 10.55 -29.16 9.87
N LYS A 410 9.34 -28.70 9.59
CA LYS A 410 9.11 -27.33 9.12
C LYS A 410 9.34 -26.28 10.21
N ALA A 411 9.09 -26.60 11.47
CA ALA A 411 9.37 -25.70 12.59
C ALA A 411 10.88 -25.49 12.75
N LEU A 412 11.66 -26.56 12.67
CA LEU A 412 13.12 -26.47 12.77
C LEU A 412 13.77 -25.81 11.55
N ALA A 413 13.30 -26.13 10.34
CA ALA A 413 13.92 -25.65 9.11
C ALA A 413 13.40 -24.29 8.64
N LEU A 414 12.13 -23.94 8.89
CA LEU A 414 11.40 -22.82 8.28
C LEU A 414 10.65 -21.94 9.28
N ASP A 415 10.84 -22.19 10.60
CA ASP A 415 10.11 -21.49 11.68
C ASP A 415 8.57 -21.54 11.49
N CYS A 416 8.04 -22.72 11.15
CA CYS A 416 6.63 -22.92 10.84
C CYS A 416 5.73 -22.74 12.08
N ARG A 417 4.58 -22.08 11.90
CA ARG A 417 3.56 -21.84 12.94
C ARG A 417 2.26 -22.65 12.72
N ASP A 418 2.35 -23.73 11.98
CA ASP A 418 1.25 -24.68 11.78
C ASP A 418 -0.07 -24.04 11.32
N CYS A 419 0.01 -23.14 10.36
CA CYS A 419 -1.19 -22.47 9.82
C CYS A 419 -2.03 -23.35 8.91
N GLY A 420 -1.51 -24.48 8.45
CA GLY A 420 -2.20 -25.46 7.61
C GLY A 420 -2.40 -25.05 6.14
N ASP A 421 -2.44 -23.76 5.85
CA ASP A 421 -2.53 -23.19 4.49
C ASP A 421 -1.21 -22.50 4.12
N CYS A 422 -0.32 -23.25 3.47
CA CYS A 422 1.09 -22.92 3.37
C CYS A 422 1.41 -22.02 2.16
N SER A 423 1.90 -20.79 2.42
CA SER A 423 2.33 -19.83 1.39
C SER A 423 3.87 -19.78 1.22
N LEU A 424 4.58 -20.82 1.58
CA LEU A 424 6.05 -20.85 1.44
C LEU A 424 6.53 -20.68 0.00
N PRO A 425 5.95 -21.35 -1.01
CA PRO A 425 6.38 -21.17 -2.39
C PRO A 425 6.18 -19.77 -2.94
N GLU A 426 5.11 -19.09 -2.53
CA GLU A 426 4.78 -17.72 -2.97
C GLU A 426 5.76 -16.67 -2.42
N ILE A 427 6.51 -17.00 -1.34
CA ILE A 427 7.42 -16.08 -0.66
C ILE A 427 8.84 -16.68 -0.61
N ALA A 428 9.25 -17.37 -1.67
CA ALA A 428 10.57 -17.97 -1.78
C ALA A 428 10.99 -18.79 -0.52
N TYR A 429 10.06 -19.59 0.00
CA TYR A 429 10.19 -20.46 1.19
C TYR A 429 10.46 -19.73 2.51
N LEU A 430 9.92 -18.51 2.65
CA LEU A 430 9.89 -17.77 3.92
C LEU A 430 8.49 -17.80 4.51
N CYS A 431 8.38 -18.13 5.80
CA CYS A 431 7.08 -18.26 6.47
C CYS A 431 6.52 -16.88 6.87
N PRO A 432 5.38 -16.42 6.32
CA PRO A 432 4.81 -15.13 6.70
C PRO A 432 4.21 -15.13 8.10
N GLU A 433 3.72 -16.26 8.61
CA GLU A 433 3.14 -16.36 9.96
C GLU A 433 4.17 -16.11 11.08
N SER A 434 5.42 -16.51 10.89
CA SER A 434 6.47 -16.34 11.89
C SER A 434 7.37 -15.14 11.63
N GLN A 435 7.59 -14.80 10.36
CA GLN A 435 8.62 -13.84 9.99
C GLN A 435 8.08 -12.48 9.54
N CYS A 436 6.78 -12.32 9.30
CA CYS A 436 6.15 -11.05 8.97
C CYS A 436 5.16 -10.62 10.05
N ALA A 437 5.45 -9.53 10.77
CA ALA A 437 4.57 -9.01 11.80
C ALA A 437 3.17 -8.59 11.30
N LYS A 438 3.07 -8.25 10.01
CA LYS A 438 1.82 -7.89 9.33
C LYS A 438 1.27 -9.00 8.43
N ASN A 439 1.77 -10.23 8.56
CA ASN A 439 1.32 -11.42 7.82
C ASN A 439 1.07 -11.17 6.31
N GLN A 440 1.94 -10.37 5.67
CA GLN A 440 1.79 -10.00 4.26
C GLN A 440 2.06 -11.21 3.35
N ARG A 441 1.07 -11.65 2.57
CA ARG A 441 1.13 -12.84 1.71
C ARG A 441 1.16 -12.53 0.22
N ASN A 442 0.80 -11.30 -0.17
CA ASN A 442 0.69 -10.90 -1.58
C ASN A 442 1.69 -9.79 -1.98
N GLY A 443 2.74 -9.58 -1.21
CA GLY A 443 3.75 -8.55 -1.44
C GLY A 443 4.02 -7.69 -0.20
N PRO A 444 5.06 -6.83 -0.22
CA PRO A 444 5.49 -6.06 0.95
C PRO A 444 4.45 -5.01 1.39
N CYS A 445 4.45 -4.68 2.69
CA CYS A 445 3.55 -3.66 3.24
C CYS A 445 3.98 -2.20 2.94
N GLY A 446 5.21 -1.99 2.50
CA GLY A 446 5.77 -0.64 2.28
C GLY A 446 6.49 -0.04 3.49
N GLY A 447 6.49 -0.69 4.65
CA GLY A 447 7.10 -0.18 5.88
C GLY A 447 8.61 -0.45 6.03
N THR A 448 9.27 -1.05 5.05
CA THR A 448 10.71 -1.33 5.13
C THR A 448 11.55 -0.05 5.12
N ARG A 449 12.67 -0.09 5.84
CA ARG A 449 13.72 0.92 5.79
C ARG A 449 15.08 0.24 5.74
N GLN A 450 15.86 0.49 4.70
CA GLN A 450 17.18 -0.13 4.46
C GLN A 450 17.14 -1.68 4.48
N GLY A 451 16.04 -2.26 3.98
CA GLY A 451 15.84 -3.72 3.95
C GLY A 451 15.29 -4.32 5.25
N PHE A 452 15.20 -3.53 6.35
CA PHE A 452 14.68 -3.99 7.64
C PHE A 452 13.19 -3.74 7.80
N CYS A 453 12.54 -4.57 8.61
CA CYS A 453 11.13 -4.46 8.95
C CYS A 453 10.89 -3.26 9.89
N GLU A 454 9.79 -2.52 9.69
CA GLU A 454 9.36 -1.46 10.61
C GLU A 454 8.98 -1.99 12.02
N VAL A 455 8.73 -3.29 12.13
CA VAL A 455 8.35 -3.96 13.38
C VAL A 455 9.49 -4.88 13.80
N GLY A 456 10.36 -4.36 14.66
CA GLY A 456 11.52 -5.09 15.18
C GLY A 456 12.75 -5.06 14.25
N ASP A 457 13.88 -5.52 14.78
CA ASP A 457 15.20 -5.44 14.14
C ASP A 457 15.48 -6.69 13.29
N LYS A 458 14.62 -6.96 12.29
CA LYS A 458 14.79 -8.09 11.38
C LYS A 458 14.66 -7.67 9.93
N GLU A 459 15.37 -8.36 9.04
CA GLU A 459 15.20 -8.16 7.61
C GLU A 459 13.77 -8.46 7.17
N CYS A 460 13.28 -7.65 6.21
CA CYS A 460 11.99 -7.88 5.61
C CYS A 460 11.97 -9.19 4.80
N ILE A 461 10.97 -10.03 5.04
CA ILE A 461 10.84 -11.30 4.29
C ILE A 461 10.70 -11.07 2.78
N TRP A 462 10.09 -9.97 2.36
CA TRP A 462 9.90 -9.65 0.94
C TRP A 462 11.17 -9.16 0.28
N CYS A 463 12.05 -8.47 1.01
CA CYS A 463 13.40 -8.16 0.53
C CYS A 463 14.21 -9.45 0.33
N ARG A 464 14.18 -10.34 1.34
CA ARG A 464 14.85 -11.65 1.26
C ARG A 464 14.27 -12.55 0.16
N ALA A 465 12.94 -12.54 -0.02
CA ALA A 465 12.28 -13.28 -1.08
C ALA A 465 12.70 -12.77 -2.47
N TYR A 466 12.80 -11.45 -2.64
CA TYR A 466 13.30 -10.84 -3.86
C TYR A 466 14.74 -11.29 -4.17
N ASP A 467 15.64 -11.17 -3.20
CA ASP A 467 17.06 -11.58 -3.38
C ASP A 467 17.18 -13.07 -3.77
N ARG A 468 16.38 -13.94 -3.13
CA ARG A 468 16.34 -15.38 -3.44
C ARG A 468 15.86 -15.64 -4.88
N LEU A 469 14.77 -15.05 -5.29
CA LEU A 469 14.21 -15.23 -6.64
C LEU A 469 15.13 -14.62 -7.69
N LYS A 470 15.64 -13.42 -7.46
CA LYS A 470 16.57 -12.75 -8.35
C LYS A 470 17.83 -13.57 -8.62
N SER A 471 18.34 -14.29 -7.62
CA SER A 471 19.50 -15.17 -7.77
C SER A 471 19.33 -16.29 -8.81
N TYR A 472 18.09 -16.55 -9.23
CA TYR A 472 17.75 -17.51 -10.29
C TYR A 472 17.13 -16.83 -11.52
N GLY A 473 17.14 -15.50 -11.60
CA GLY A 473 16.49 -14.77 -12.68
C GLY A 473 14.96 -14.83 -12.64
N GLU A 474 14.37 -15.10 -11.47
CA GLU A 474 12.96 -15.40 -11.28
C GLU A 474 12.24 -14.33 -10.41
N ALA A 475 12.78 -13.11 -10.32
CA ALA A 475 12.18 -12.06 -9.49
C ALA A 475 10.69 -11.80 -9.84
N GLU A 476 10.33 -11.93 -11.11
CA GLU A 476 8.97 -11.72 -11.60
C GLU A 476 7.98 -12.82 -11.17
N HIS A 477 8.43 -13.96 -10.63
CA HIS A 477 7.54 -14.93 -9.99
C HIS A 477 6.74 -14.32 -8.83
N MET A 478 7.19 -13.19 -8.27
CA MET A 478 6.41 -12.41 -7.32
C MET A 478 5.10 -11.86 -7.90
N LEU A 479 4.99 -11.76 -9.23
CA LEU A 479 3.79 -11.34 -9.96
C LEU A 479 2.78 -12.47 -10.15
N GLU A 480 3.22 -13.71 -10.04
CA GLU A 480 2.44 -14.88 -10.41
C GLU A 480 1.46 -15.31 -9.30
N GLY A 481 0.58 -16.22 -9.68
CA GLY A 481 -0.38 -16.87 -8.82
C GLY A 481 -1.60 -16.02 -8.44
N PRO A 482 -2.62 -16.67 -7.86
CA PRO A 482 -3.81 -16.00 -7.35
C PRO A 482 -3.50 -15.21 -6.09
N VAL A 483 -4.44 -14.36 -5.68
CA VAL A 483 -4.38 -13.70 -4.37
C VAL A 483 -4.46 -14.74 -3.26
N VAL A 484 -3.52 -14.69 -2.34
CA VAL A 484 -3.44 -15.65 -1.24
C VAL A 484 -4.34 -15.21 -0.09
N PHE A 485 -5.39 -15.99 0.14
CA PHE A 485 -6.26 -15.91 1.31
C PHE A 485 -6.04 -17.13 2.18
N ARG A 486 -5.45 -16.97 3.34
CA ARG A 486 -5.28 -18.10 4.28
C ARG A 486 -6.63 -18.60 4.78
N ASP A 487 -6.84 -19.91 4.77
CA ASP A 487 -7.98 -20.54 5.44
C ASP A 487 -7.69 -20.79 6.92
N GLY A 488 -8.39 -20.08 7.79
CA GLY A 488 -8.25 -20.24 9.23
C GLY A 488 -8.70 -21.63 9.74
N ALA A 489 -9.60 -22.32 9.03
CA ALA A 489 -10.07 -23.65 9.38
C ALA A 489 -8.99 -24.73 9.23
N LEU A 490 -7.96 -24.47 8.42
CA LEU A 490 -6.84 -25.41 8.22
C LEU A 490 -5.78 -25.33 9.32
N ARG A 491 -5.85 -24.38 10.26
CA ARG A 491 -4.87 -24.26 11.35
C ARG A 491 -4.80 -25.55 12.17
N GLY A 492 -3.57 -26.02 12.42
CA GLY A 492 -3.35 -27.29 13.15
C GLY A 492 -3.58 -28.53 12.32
N THR A 493 -3.60 -28.40 10.98
CA THR A 493 -3.66 -29.54 10.05
C THR A 493 -2.43 -29.63 9.16
N SER A 494 -2.17 -30.79 8.57
CA SER A 494 -1.02 -31.00 7.68
C SER A 494 -1.12 -30.14 6.41
N ALA A 495 -0.21 -29.19 6.25
CA ALA A 495 -0.14 -28.37 5.05
C ALA A 495 0.23 -29.18 3.81
N TRP A 496 1.03 -30.25 3.96
CA TRP A 496 1.33 -31.17 2.86
C TRP A 496 0.07 -31.92 2.42
N ALA A 497 -0.71 -32.48 3.38
CA ALA A 497 -1.99 -33.09 3.06
C ALA A 497 -2.92 -32.11 2.34
N ASN A 498 -3.02 -30.89 2.83
CA ASN A 498 -3.89 -29.87 2.25
C ASN A 498 -3.48 -29.52 0.82
N THR A 499 -2.18 -29.43 0.52
CA THR A 499 -1.68 -29.20 -0.85
C THR A 499 -1.96 -30.41 -1.74
N PHE A 500 -1.60 -31.64 -1.32
CA PHE A 500 -1.78 -32.83 -2.15
C PHE A 500 -3.24 -33.20 -2.39
N LEU A 501 -4.13 -32.85 -1.46
CA LEU A 501 -5.57 -33.16 -1.54
C LEU A 501 -6.42 -31.98 -2.04
N GLY A 502 -5.79 -30.91 -2.47
CA GLY A 502 -6.48 -29.76 -3.06
C GLY A 502 -7.38 -29.00 -2.07
N ARG A 503 -6.91 -28.75 -0.85
CA ARG A 503 -7.66 -28.05 0.21
C ARG A 503 -7.10 -26.66 0.51
N ASP A 504 -5.87 -26.37 0.08
CA ASP A 504 -5.20 -25.10 0.31
C ASP A 504 -5.72 -23.97 -0.62
N HIS A 505 -5.23 -22.74 -0.41
CA HIS A 505 -5.63 -21.55 -1.18
C HIS A 505 -5.42 -21.69 -2.70
N ARG A 506 -4.46 -22.53 -3.18
CA ARG A 506 -4.18 -22.73 -4.60
C ARG A 506 -5.28 -23.48 -5.33
N SER A 507 -5.98 -24.34 -4.61
CA SER A 507 -7.05 -25.17 -5.17
C SER A 507 -8.37 -24.43 -5.27
N ARG A 508 -8.48 -23.26 -4.63
CA ARG A 508 -9.68 -22.44 -4.71
C ARG A 508 -9.66 -21.70 -6.02
N LYS A 509 -10.55 -22.04 -6.92
CA LYS A 509 -10.78 -21.25 -8.13
C LYS A 509 -11.11 -19.82 -7.70
N SER A 510 -10.38 -18.84 -8.24
CA SER A 510 -10.83 -17.45 -8.18
C SER A 510 -12.27 -17.44 -8.69
N SER A 511 -13.19 -16.86 -7.95
CA SER A 511 -14.60 -16.71 -8.34
C SER A 511 -14.81 -15.73 -9.50
N SER A 512 -13.77 -15.47 -10.26
CA SER A 512 -13.76 -14.70 -11.49
C SER A 512 -13.64 -15.65 -12.69
N SER A 513 -14.73 -16.29 -13.04
CA SER A 513 -15.01 -16.85 -14.37
C SER A 513 -16.43 -16.50 -14.77
#